data_1402a8d714b3a0e83b85282e4785124f
#
_entry.id   1402a8d714b3a0e83b85282e4785124f
#
_cell.length_a   1.000
_cell.length_b   1.000
_cell.length_c   1.000
_cell.angle_alpha   90.00
_cell.angle_beta   90.00
_cell.angle_gamma   90.00
#
_symmetry.space_group_name_H-M   'P 1'
#
loop_
_entity.id
_entity.type
_entity.pdbx_description
1 polymer ?
#
loop_
_entity_poly.entity_id
_entity_poly.type
_entity_poly.pdbx_seq_one_letter_code
_entity_poly.pdbx_strand_id
1 'polypeptide(L)'
;MFISYSWSEFFVFIGVMAVLYFLVVGYAYYKKDLTQFLFSFGDQGLETPTAPEKTIDLLPMVHELVSELGVTIRQASENKPALPELLFVLKQKIKAFQTLELTEYKSKINLYIAEELEIHGMQGVRLEDIEGLWKP
;
A
#
# COMPACT_ATOMS: atom_id res chain seq x y z
N MET A 1 28.48 -32.32 34.49
CA MET A 1 28.16 -30.88 34.64
C MET A 1 26.66 -30.70 34.51
N PHE A 2 25.97 -30.64 35.63
CA PHE A 2 24.56 -30.30 35.62
C PHE A 2 24.48 -28.78 35.57
N ILE A 3 24.19 -28.23 34.41
CA ILE A 3 23.85 -26.81 34.28
C ILE A 3 22.51 -26.66 34.94
N SER A 4 22.49 -26.17 36.17
CA SER A 4 21.25 -25.78 36.82
C SER A 4 20.66 -24.54 36.11
N TYR A 5 19.92 -24.80 35.06
CA TYR A 5 19.13 -23.75 34.46
C TYR A 5 18.15 -23.18 35.49
N SER A 6 18.39 -21.95 35.87
CA SER A 6 17.49 -21.22 36.73
C SER A 6 16.17 -21.01 36.00
N TRP A 7 15.06 -21.25 36.67
CA TRP A 7 13.71 -21.02 36.13
C TRP A 7 13.56 -19.61 35.53
N SER A 8 14.30 -18.65 36.08
CA SER A 8 14.32 -17.28 35.55
C SER A 8 14.96 -17.18 34.17
N GLU A 9 16.01 -17.93 33.88
CA GLU A 9 16.66 -17.97 32.55
C GLU A 9 15.75 -18.59 31.50
N PHE A 10 14.99 -19.60 31.87
CA PHE A 10 14.00 -20.24 31.01
C PHE A 10 12.88 -19.27 30.60
N PHE A 11 12.36 -18.49 31.56
CA PHE A 11 11.35 -17.49 31.28
C PHE A 11 11.89 -16.33 30.43
N VAL A 12 13.13 -15.92 30.66
CA VAL A 12 13.80 -14.89 29.83
C VAL A 12 13.95 -15.38 28.39
N PHE A 13 14.38 -16.64 28.22
CA PHE A 13 14.53 -17.22 26.88
C PHE A 13 13.19 -17.31 26.13
N ILE A 14 12.13 -17.78 26.78
CA ILE A 14 10.79 -17.82 26.20
C ILE A 14 10.30 -16.39 25.88
N GLY A 15 10.54 -15.43 26.77
CA GLY A 15 10.18 -14.03 26.55
C GLY A 15 10.87 -13.45 25.31
N VAL A 16 12.18 -13.68 25.16
CA VAL A 16 12.96 -13.22 24.01
C VAL A 16 12.45 -13.89 22.72
N MET A 17 12.18 -15.20 22.75
CA MET A 17 11.63 -15.91 21.59
C MET A 17 10.24 -15.42 21.20
N ALA A 18 9.41 -15.10 22.18
CA ALA A 18 8.09 -14.52 21.93
C ALA A 18 8.19 -13.12 21.29
N VAL A 19 9.08 -12.28 21.78
CA VAL A 19 9.32 -10.94 21.21
C VAL A 19 9.84 -11.04 19.77
N LEU A 20 10.82 -11.94 19.52
CA LEU A 20 11.32 -12.19 18.16
C LEU A 20 10.19 -12.69 17.23
N TYR A 21 9.37 -13.60 17.71
CA TYR A 21 8.23 -14.10 16.95
C TYR A 21 7.25 -12.96 16.58
N PHE A 22 6.91 -12.12 17.56
CA PHE A 22 6.03 -10.97 17.33
C PHE A 22 6.65 -9.93 16.40
N LEU A 23 7.98 -9.73 16.45
CA LEU A 23 8.68 -8.85 15.53
C LEU A 23 8.66 -9.39 14.10
N VAL A 24 8.89 -10.70 13.91
CA VAL A 24 8.87 -11.34 12.60
C VAL A 24 7.45 -11.34 12.01
N VAL A 25 6.46 -11.71 12.82
CA VAL A 25 5.05 -11.70 12.40
C VAL A 25 4.57 -10.28 12.16
N GLY A 26 4.90 -9.36 13.04
CA GLY A 26 4.62 -7.93 12.87
C GLY A 26 5.25 -7.39 11.59
N TYR A 27 6.52 -7.69 11.34
CA TYR A 27 7.21 -7.28 10.13
C TYR A 27 6.59 -7.89 8.85
N ALA A 28 6.22 -9.17 8.88
CA ALA A 28 5.59 -9.85 7.74
C ALA A 28 4.16 -9.35 7.47
N TYR A 29 3.39 -9.08 8.53
CA TYR A 29 2.02 -8.60 8.42
C TYR A 29 1.91 -7.10 8.20
N TYR A 30 2.79 -6.31 8.83
CA TYR A 30 2.74 -4.84 8.82
C TYR A 30 3.61 -4.18 7.75
N LYS A 31 4.32 -4.95 6.92
CA LYS A 31 5.04 -4.37 5.76
C LYS A 31 4.13 -3.50 4.88
N LYS A 32 2.86 -3.88 4.77
CA LYS A 32 1.88 -3.13 3.99
C LYS A 32 1.45 -1.82 4.66
N ASP A 33 1.25 -1.85 5.98
CA ASP A 33 0.83 -0.66 6.73
C ASP A 33 2.00 0.27 7.05
N LEU A 34 3.23 -0.28 7.20
CA LEU A 34 4.41 0.53 7.47
C LEU A 34 4.78 1.43 6.28
N THR A 35 4.60 0.96 5.05
CA THR A 35 4.81 1.79 3.87
C THR A 35 3.79 2.93 3.81
N GLN A 36 2.54 2.67 4.14
CA GLN A 36 1.54 3.73 4.25
C GLN A 36 1.83 4.69 5.41
N PHE A 37 2.29 4.16 6.55
CA PHE A 37 2.61 4.96 7.72
C PHE A 37 3.89 5.80 7.52
N LEU A 38 4.92 5.25 6.90
CA LEU A 38 6.14 5.99 6.54
C LEU A 38 5.87 7.04 5.45
N PHE A 39 4.96 6.77 4.52
CA PHE A 39 4.51 7.78 3.56
C PHE A 39 3.74 8.92 4.24
N SER A 40 2.97 8.62 5.28
CA SER A 40 2.26 9.63 6.08
C SER A 40 3.19 10.47 6.94
N PHE A 41 4.30 9.91 7.43
CA PHE A 41 5.29 10.64 8.25
C PHE A 41 6.34 11.40 7.43
N GLY A 42 6.64 10.95 6.21
CA GLY A 42 7.60 11.61 5.32
C GLY A 42 7.12 12.97 4.82
N ASP A 43 5.83 13.22 4.85
CA ASP A 43 5.24 14.47 4.36
C ASP A 43 5.04 15.53 5.45
N GLN A 44 5.25 15.19 6.73
CA GLN A 44 5.14 16.14 7.84
C GLN A 44 6.46 16.83 8.21
N GLY A 45 7.55 16.52 7.53
CA GLY A 45 8.89 17.04 7.85
C GLY A 45 9.27 18.35 7.18
N LEU A 46 8.50 18.89 6.25
CA LEU A 46 8.81 20.12 5.51
C LEU A 46 7.57 20.98 5.26
N GLU A 47 6.86 21.32 6.33
CA GLU A 47 6.04 22.52 6.30
C GLU A 47 6.94 23.74 6.46
N THR A 48 7.48 24.25 5.38
CA THR A 48 7.81 25.66 5.29
C THR A 48 6.48 26.40 5.14
N PRO A 49 6.14 27.30 6.08
CA PRO A 49 4.95 28.14 5.95
C PRO A 49 5.22 29.20 4.88
N THR A 50 4.98 28.88 3.64
CA THR A 50 4.99 29.86 2.55
C THR A 50 3.64 29.83 1.86
N ALA A 51 2.88 30.87 2.15
CA ALA A 51 1.77 31.49 1.41
C ALA A 51 0.51 30.63 1.24
N PRO A 52 -0.67 31.22 1.46
CA PRO A 52 -1.94 30.61 1.15
C PRO A 52 -2.19 30.66 -0.35
N GLU A 53 -1.48 29.88 -1.12
CA GLU A 53 -2.01 29.45 -2.39
C GLU A 53 -3.09 28.43 -2.08
N LYS A 54 -4.26 28.59 -2.68
CA LYS A 54 -5.35 27.62 -2.69
C LYS A 54 -4.85 26.33 -3.35
N THR A 55 -3.98 25.63 -2.68
CA THR A 55 -3.70 24.25 -2.99
C THR A 55 -4.98 23.50 -2.65
N ILE A 56 -5.74 23.18 -3.69
CA ILE A 56 -6.79 22.18 -3.59
C ILE A 56 -6.11 21.00 -2.92
N ASP A 57 -6.53 20.71 -1.70
CA ASP A 57 -5.97 19.58 -0.96
C ASP A 57 -6.40 18.31 -1.68
N LEU A 58 -5.54 17.78 -2.54
CA LEU A 58 -5.79 16.58 -3.33
C LEU A 58 -5.59 15.30 -2.52
N LEU A 59 -5.03 15.41 -1.31
CA LEU A 59 -4.76 14.27 -0.43
C LEU A 59 -6.01 13.45 -0.12
N PRO A 60 -7.16 14.03 0.24
CA PRO A 60 -8.37 13.23 0.47
C PRO A 60 -8.82 12.47 -0.77
N MET A 61 -8.73 13.10 -1.95
CA MET A 61 -9.07 12.44 -3.23
C MET A 61 -8.13 11.28 -3.54
N VAL A 62 -6.85 11.44 -3.28
CA VAL A 62 -5.86 10.36 -3.45
C VAL A 62 -6.16 9.20 -2.51
N HIS A 63 -6.46 9.47 -1.24
CA HIS A 63 -6.82 8.45 -0.26
C HIS A 63 -8.09 7.69 -0.65
N GLU A 64 -9.10 8.40 -1.11
CA GLU A 64 -10.36 7.80 -1.57
C GLU A 64 -10.11 6.88 -2.77
N LEU A 65 -9.38 7.34 -3.79
CA LEU A 65 -9.06 6.55 -4.97
C LEU A 65 -8.24 5.31 -4.61
N VAL A 66 -7.19 5.45 -3.81
CA VAL A 66 -6.34 4.33 -3.38
C VAL A 66 -7.15 3.29 -2.61
N SER A 67 -8.04 3.72 -1.72
CA SER A 67 -8.94 2.83 -0.98
C SER A 67 -9.88 2.07 -1.92
N GLU A 68 -10.51 2.75 -2.86
CA GLU A 68 -11.41 2.11 -3.84
C GLU A 68 -10.67 1.13 -4.75
N LEU A 69 -9.47 1.49 -5.22
CA LEU A 69 -8.65 0.60 -6.04
C LEU A 69 -8.23 -0.65 -5.26
N GLY A 70 -7.80 -0.50 -4.02
CA GLY A 70 -7.42 -1.62 -3.16
C GLY A 70 -8.57 -2.60 -2.93
N VAL A 71 -9.77 -2.10 -2.64
CA VAL A 71 -10.98 -2.93 -2.49
C VAL A 71 -11.32 -3.65 -3.79
N THR A 72 -11.27 -2.94 -4.92
CA THR A 72 -11.58 -3.50 -6.24
C THR A 72 -10.61 -4.62 -6.62
N ILE A 73 -9.30 -4.42 -6.42
CA ILE A 73 -8.27 -5.42 -6.71
C ILE A 73 -8.44 -6.64 -5.79
N ARG A 74 -8.75 -6.43 -4.52
CA ARG A 74 -8.99 -7.52 -3.56
C ARG A 74 -10.20 -8.37 -3.96
N GLN A 75 -11.32 -7.73 -4.30
CA GLN A 75 -12.51 -8.44 -4.80
C GLN A 75 -12.23 -9.19 -6.10
N ALA A 76 -11.46 -8.59 -6.99
CA ALA A 76 -11.04 -9.25 -8.22
C ALA A 76 -10.15 -10.46 -7.95
N SER A 77 -9.27 -10.42 -6.94
CA SER A 77 -8.44 -11.57 -6.57
C SER A 77 -9.26 -12.78 -6.12
N GLU A 78 -10.39 -12.54 -5.48
CA GLU A 78 -11.31 -13.60 -5.05
C GLU A 78 -12.09 -14.19 -6.22
N ASN A 79 -12.57 -13.36 -7.13
CA ASN A 79 -13.42 -13.75 -8.26
C ASN A 79 -12.63 -14.18 -9.50
N LYS A 80 -11.33 -13.91 -9.56
CA LYS A 80 -10.43 -14.19 -10.70
C LYS A 80 -11.02 -13.79 -12.05
N PRO A 81 -11.43 -12.53 -12.24
CA PRO A 81 -11.93 -12.07 -13.52
C PRO A 81 -10.83 -12.10 -14.58
N ALA A 82 -11.21 -12.05 -15.84
CA ALA A 82 -10.26 -11.88 -16.92
C ALA A 82 -9.52 -10.54 -16.78
N LEU A 83 -8.23 -10.53 -17.09
CA LEU A 83 -7.37 -9.35 -16.96
C LEU A 83 -7.96 -8.08 -17.63
N PRO A 84 -8.50 -8.14 -18.87
CA PRO A 84 -9.09 -6.97 -19.51
C PRO A 84 -10.33 -6.44 -18.79
N GLU A 85 -11.11 -7.31 -18.15
CA GLU A 85 -12.28 -6.92 -17.36
C GLU A 85 -11.86 -6.14 -16.11
N LEU A 86 -10.84 -6.61 -15.41
CA LEU A 86 -10.27 -5.91 -14.26
C LEU A 86 -9.73 -4.54 -14.66
N LEU A 87 -8.95 -4.47 -15.72
CA LEU A 87 -8.40 -3.21 -16.23
C LEU A 87 -9.51 -2.22 -16.60
N PHE A 88 -10.61 -2.71 -17.18
CA PHE A 88 -11.76 -1.89 -17.50
C PHE A 88 -12.41 -1.28 -16.24
N VAL A 89 -12.60 -2.08 -15.20
CA VAL A 89 -13.16 -1.60 -13.92
C VAL A 89 -12.23 -0.59 -13.26
N LEU A 90 -10.93 -0.85 -13.23
CA LEU A 90 -9.93 0.09 -12.70
C LEU A 90 -9.93 1.40 -13.50
N LYS A 91 -10.03 1.32 -14.82
CA LYS A 91 -10.13 2.50 -15.67
C LYS A 91 -11.36 3.34 -15.34
N GLN A 92 -12.50 2.72 -15.12
CA GLN A 92 -13.71 3.44 -14.72
C GLN A 92 -13.55 4.17 -13.39
N LYS A 93 -12.90 3.54 -12.42
CA LYS A 93 -12.62 4.16 -11.13
C LYS A 93 -11.68 5.36 -11.27
N ILE A 94 -10.60 5.22 -11.99
CA ILE A 94 -9.63 6.29 -12.24
C ILE A 94 -10.25 7.45 -13.01
N LYS A 95 -11.18 7.17 -13.92
CA LYS A 95 -11.87 8.20 -14.71
C LYS A 95 -12.61 9.23 -13.82
N ALA A 96 -13.09 8.82 -12.65
CA ALA A 96 -13.72 9.74 -11.70
C ALA A 96 -12.72 10.72 -11.09
N PHE A 97 -11.41 10.41 -11.13
CA PHE A 97 -10.33 11.18 -10.51
C PHE A 97 -9.32 11.73 -11.51
N GLN A 98 -9.76 12.09 -12.71
CA GLN A 98 -8.88 12.58 -13.80
C GLN A 98 -8.06 13.82 -13.42
N THR A 99 -8.51 14.60 -12.45
CA THR A 99 -7.75 15.73 -11.91
C THR A 99 -6.38 15.34 -11.37
N LEU A 100 -6.20 14.08 -10.96
CA LEU A 100 -4.93 13.56 -10.46
C LEU A 100 -3.95 13.18 -11.57
N GLU A 101 -4.39 13.11 -12.83
CA GLU A 101 -3.56 12.70 -13.98
C GLU A 101 -2.34 13.60 -14.19
N LEU A 102 -2.51 14.91 -13.99
CA LEU A 102 -1.48 15.92 -14.18
C LEU A 102 -0.61 16.14 -12.94
N THR A 103 -0.83 15.38 -11.88
CA THR A 103 -0.13 15.52 -10.62
C THR A 103 0.96 14.46 -10.45
N GLU A 104 1.90 14.70 -9.54
CA GLU A 104 2.90 13.72 -9.14
C GLU A 104 2.29 12.45 -8.50
N TYR A 105 1.05 12.54 -8.04
CA TYR A 105 0.31 11.40 -7.46
C TYR A 105 0.04 10.29 -8.47
N LYS A 106 -0.05 10.60 -9.76
CA LYS A 106 -0.22 9.60 -10.83
C LYS A 106 0.81 8.48 -10.75
N SER A 107 2.09 8.83 -10.65
CA SER A 107 3.17 7.85 -10.56
C SER A 107 3.06 6.98 -9.31
N LYS A 108 2.69 7.57 -8.18
CA LYS A 108 2.50 6.87 -6.91
C LYS A 108 1.30 5.92 -6.96
N ILE A 109 0.20 6.36 -7.57
CA ILE A 109 -1.00 5.53 -7.76
C ILE A 109 -0.69 4.37 -8.71
N ASN A 110 0.02 4.58 -9.79
CA ASN A 110 0.42 3.53 -10.71
C ASN A 110 1.29 2.47 -10.02
N LEU A 111 2.23 2.90 -9.20
CA LEU A 111 3.08 2.00 -8.42
C LEU A 111 2.24 1.19 -7.44
N TYR A 112 1.31 1.82 -6.73
CA TYR A 112 0.40 1.15 -5.81
C TYR A 112 -0.44 0.08 -6.51
N ILE A 113 -1.01 0.39 -7.68
CA ILE A 113 -1.76 -0.58 -8.48
C ILE A 113 -0.89 -1.77 -8.86
N ALA A 114 0.33 -1.52 -9.33
CA ALA A 114 1.27 -2.58 -9.71
C ALA A 114 1.61 -3.49 -8.53
N GLU A 115 1.89 -2.93 -7.37
CA GLU A 115 2.20 -3.67 -6.14
C GLU A 115 0.99 -4.49 -5.66
N GLU A 116 -0.20 -3.92 -5.65
CA GLU A 116 -1.41 -4.63 -5.23
C GLU A 116 -1.75 -5.79 -6.18
N LEU A 117 -1.60 -5.61 -7.49
CA LEU A 117 -1.81 -6.67 -8.45
C LEU A 117 -0.80 -7.81 -8.29
N GLU A 118 0.47 -7.49 -8.02
CA GLU A 118 1.51 -8.49 -7.76
C GLU A 118 1.23 -9.26 -6.45
N ILE A 119 0.88 -8.57 -5.39
CA ILE A 119 0.55 -9.17 -4.08
C ILE A 119 -0.61 -10.15 -4.19
N HIS A 120 -1.60 -9.84 -5.00
CA HIS A 120 -2.77 -10.69 -5.22
C HIS A 120 -2.56 -11.75 -6.32
N GLY A 121 -1.32 -11.92 -6.80
CA GLY A 121 -0.94 -12.96 -7.76
C GLY A 121 -1.47 -12.74 -9.19
N MET A 122 -1.88 -11.53 -9.52
CA MET A 122 -2.32 -11.15 -10.86
C MET A 122 -1.11 -10.79 -11.71
N GLN A 123 -0.42 -11.82 -12.19
CA GLN A 123 0.73 -11.65 -13.05
C GLN A 123 0.29 -11.37 -14.51
N GLY A 124 1.09 -10.59 -15.21
CA GLY A 124 0.88 -10.29 -16.63
C GLY A 124 0.39 -8.86 -16.92
N VAL A 125 0.14 -8.06 -15.89
CA VAL A 125 -0.13 -6.62 -16.06
C VAL A 125 1.19 -5.90 -16.23
N ARG A 126 1.34 -5.19 -17.34
CA ARG A 126 2.51 -4.35 -17.61
C ARG A 126 2.28 -2.94 -17.07
N LEU A 127 3.36 -2.24 -16.78
CA LEU A 127 3.30 -0.85 -16.37
C LEU A 127 2.62 0.04 -17.44
N GLU A 128 2.82 -0.32 -18.72
CA GLU A 128 2.17 0.34 -19.86
C GLU A 128 0.63 0.22 -19.82
N ASP A 129 0.11 -0.93 -19.37
CA ASP A 129 -1.32 -1.18 -19.23
C ASP A 129 -1.90 -0.29 -18.13
N ILE A 130 -1.15 -0.12 -17.02
CA ILE A 130 -1.53 0.75 -15.91
C ILE A 130 -1.51 2.22 -16.34
N GLU A 131 -0.51 2.65 -17.07
CA GLU A 131 -0.47 4.02 -17.63
C GLU A 131 -1.62 4.26 -18.62
N GLY A 132 -2.02 3.24 -19.36
CA GLY A 132 -3.18 3.29 -20.25
C GLY A 132 -4.52 3.52 -19.55
N LEU A 133 -4.61 3.25 -18.24
CA LEU A 133 -5.84 3.47 -17.46
C LEU A 133 -6.22 4.96 -17.36
N TRP A 134 -5.24 5.85 -17.44
CA TRP A 134 -5.44 7.30 -17.38
C TRP A 134 -5.86 7.92 -18.72
N LYS A 135 -5.67 7.20 -19.80
CA LYS A 135 -6.06 7.70 -21.15
C LYS A 135 -7.58 7.66 -21.28
N PRO A 136 -8.17 8.70 -21.90
CA PRO A 136 -9.61 8.77 -22.16
C PRO A 136 -10.14 7.62 -23.02
#